data_8e664b1f8cc2ddea91bd23d6db9e0d09
#
_entry.id   8e664b1f8cc2ddea91bd23d6db9e0d09
#
_cell.length_a   1.000
_cell.length_b   1.000
_cell.length_c   1.000
_cell.angle_alpha   90.00
_cell.angle_beta   90.00
_cell.angle_gamma   90.00
#
_symmetry.space_group_name_H-M   'P 1'
#
loop_
_entity.id
_entity.type
_entity.pdbx_description
1 polymer ?
#
loop_
_entity_poly.entity_id
_entity_poly.type
_entity_poly.pdbx_seq_one_letter_code
_entity_poly.pdbx_strand_id
1 'polypeptide(L)'
;DDFVNKLASGDTSVDVMGLDVTYISEFGSAGWLADLTDLVDPSLTEGMLTGPVEGATIDGKLVAMPWFTNSSVLFYRTDVLEELGAEVPDTWDGWMELADKAKGVNGVEYGADFQAAQSESLVCNWVEYVWGNGGDILDENGTPVVNSENNVEATEIMKKLVDNYSPSGITTYTETESEQVFKEGKCLFIRDWSGFWSSGQDEGSKVTGKIGATTLPVGPSGEESHTCLGGLDLVINNNVDDAHKEAAADFISYMASADTQKEMTLISSQPPVVKSVYEDADILEAIPFYSDFADIIATGKSRPQTPKYAKVSDAIQRNVHQALTGEMEVKDALDTLQGELEELAK
;
A
#
# COMPACT_ATOMS: atom_id res chain seq x y z
N ASP A 1 -4.61 17.03 6.53
CA ASP A 1 -5.01 18.21 7.33
C ASP A 1 -5.87 19.23 6.57
N ASP A 2 -5.61 19.50 5.28
CA ASP A 2 -6.38 20.50 4.53
C ASP A 2 -7.86 20.10 4.33
N PHE A 3 -8.12 18.83 3.96
CA PHE A 3 -9.49 18.31 3.82
C PHE A 3 -10.25 18.27 5.15
N VAL A 4 -9.60 17.87 6.25
CA VAL A 4 -10.21 17.88 7.59
C VAL A 4 -10.69 19.29 7.93
N ASN A 5 -9.84 20.32 7.76
CA ASN A 5 -10.17 21.69 8.05
C ASN A 5 -11.33 22.21 7.17
N LYS A 6 -11.31 21.89 5.87
CA LYS A 6 -12.37 22.28 4.93
C LYS A 6 -13.71 21.64 5.32
N LEU A 7 -13.74 20.33 5.48
CA LEU A 7 -14.98 19.60 5.78
C LEU A 7 -15.56 19.99 7.15
N ALA A 8 -14.72 20.08 8.18
CA ALA A 8 -15.15 20.48 9.53
C ALA A 8 -15.65 21.94 9.60
N SER A 9 -15.14 22.84 8.75
CA SER A 9 -15.60 24.23 8.69
C SER A 9 -16.86 24.45 7.84
N GLY A 10 -17.37 23.41 7.18
CA GLY A 10 -18.50 23.53 6.27
C GLY A 10 -18.15 24.19 4.92
N ASP A 11 -16.88 24.13 4.51
CA ASP A 11 -16.42 24.66 3.22
C ASP A 11 -17.05 23.87 2.06
N THR A 12 -17.54 24.59 1.05
CA THR A 12 -18.19 24.03 -0.14
C THR A 12 -17.38 24.26 -1.42
N SER A 13 -16.08 24.58 -1.30
CA SER A 13 -15.23 24.89 -2.45
C SER A 13 -14.75 23.66 -3.22
N VAL A 14 -14.99 22.47 -2.69
CA VAL A 14 -14.62 21.18 -3.30
C VAL A 14 -15.81 20.24 -3.21
N ASP A 15 -16.25 19.71 -4.35
CA ASP A 15 -17.38 18.78 -4.42
C ASP A 15 -16.95 17.33 -4.24
N VAL A 16 -15.89 16.91 -4.95
CA VAL A 16 -15.35 15.54 -4.97
C VAL A 16 -13.91 15.54 -4.48
N MET A 17 -13.57 14.55 -3.68
CA MET A 17 -12.21 14.31 -3.20
C MET A 17 -11.83 12.85 -3.40
N GLY A 18 -10.54 12.58 -3.65
CA GLY A 18 -9.95 11.26 -3.51
C GLY A 18 -9.41 11.11 -2.09
N LEU A 19 -9.87 10.12 -1.37
CA LEU A 19 -9.39 9.80 -0.03
C LEU A 19 -8.76 8.41 0.00
N ASP A 20 -7.64 8.27 0.70
CA ASP A 20 -7.11 6.96 1.04
C ASP A 20 -8.13 6.16 1.86
N VAL A 21 -8.23 4.87 1.59
CA VAL A 21 -9.20 3.96 2.22
C VAL A 21 -9.16 4.00 3.76
N THR A 22 -8.05 4.38 4.35
CA THR A 22 -7.88 4.47 5.81
C THR A 22 -8.64 5.64 6.45
N TYR A 23 -9.01 6.67 5.68
CA TYR A 23 -9.74 7.85 6.19
C TYR A 23 -11.26 7.73 6.06
N ILE A 24 -11.76 6.75 5.31
CA ILE A 24 -13.20 6.62 5.05
C ILE A 24 -13.99 6.43 6.35
N SER A 25 -13.50 5.60 7.26
CA SER A 25 -14.14 5.36 8.55
C SER A 25 -14.22 6.63 9.42
N GLU A 26 -13.14 7.41 9.51
CA GLU A 26 -13.10 8.66 10.27
C GLU A 26 -14.05 9.70 9.68
N PHE A 27 -13.95 9.97 8.38
CA PHE A 27 -14.71 11.03 7.72
C PHE A 27 -16.18 10.66 7.56
N GLY A 28 -16.48 9.40 7.29
CA GLY A 28 -17.84 8.88 7.23
C GLY A 28 -18.55 8.97 8.59
N SER A 29 -17.89 8.53 9.66
CA SER A 29 -18.41 8.61 11.03
C SER A 29 -18.61 10.05 11.52
N ALA A 30 -17.77 10.99 11.05
CA ALA A 30 -17.90 12.42 11.32
C ALA A 30 -19.09 13.08 10.58
N GLY A 31 -19.71 12.37 9.61
CA GLY A 31 -20.80 12.90 8.79
C GLY A 31 -20.35 13.91 7.72
N TRP A 32 -19.08 13.92 7.38
CA TRP A 32 -18.52 14.85 6.39
C TRP A 32 -18.70 14.37 4.95
N LEU A 33 -18.96 13.06 4.76
CA LEU A 33 -19.16 12.45 3.45
C LEU A 33 -20.65 12.30 3.16
N ALA A 34 -21.06 12.56 1.91
CA ALA A 34 -22.43 12.34 1.48
C ALA A 34 -22.75 10.86 1.40
N ASP A 35 -24.02 10.51 1.72
CA ASP A 35 -24.56 9.17 1.51
C ASP A 35 -24.81 8.95 0.02
N LEU A 36 -24.09 8.02 -0.59
CA LEU A 36 -24.17 7.69 -2.01
C LEU A 36 -25.23 6.61 -2.32
N THR A 37 -25.83 5.98 -1.31
CA THR A 37 -26.68 4.80 -1.45
C THR A 37 -27.81 4.99 -2.47
N ASP A 38 -28.44 6.16 -2.45
CA ASP A 38 -29.52 6.53 -3.37
C ASP A 38 -29.07 7.46 -4.50
N LEU A 39 -27.80 7.89 -4.53
CA LEU A 39 -27.24 8.80 -5.53
C LEU A 39 -26.62 8.09 -6.72
N VAL A 40 -26.19 6.83 -6.55
CA VAL A 40 -25.54 6.04 -7.59
C VAL A 40 -26.31 4.77 -7.89
N ASP A 41 -26.14 4.23 -9.09
CA ASP A 41 -26.77 2.96 -9.46
C ASP A 41 -26.12 1.79 -8.66
N PRO A 42 -26.89 1.01 -7.91
CA PRO A 42 -26.37 -0.13 -7.12
C PRO A 42 -25.60 -1.16 -7.97
N SER A 43 -25.89 -1.28 -9.26
CA SER A 43 -25.19 -2.20 -10.16
C SER A 43 -23.70 -1.90 -10.30
N LEU A 44 -23.27 -0.65 -10.05
CA LEU A 44 -21.86 -0.29 -10.07
C LEU A 44 -21.08 -1.05 -9.00
N THR A 45 -21.59 -1.08 -7.77
CA THR A 45 -20.91 -1.75 -6.64
C THR A 45 -21.03 -3.28 -6.72
N GLU A 46 -22.10 -3.83 -7.31
CA GLU A 46 -22.26 -5.28 -7.51
C GLU A 46 -21.14 -5.88 -8.38
N GLY A 47 -20.66 -5.11 -9.37
CA GLY A 47 -19.55 -5.50 -10.25
C GLY A 47 -18.15 -5.37 -9.62
N MET A 48 -18.03 -4.74 -8.44
CA MET A 48 -16.77 -4.46 -7.78
C MET A 48 -16.29 -5.58 -6.87
N LEU A 49 -15.01 -5.51 -6.48
CA LEU A 49 -14.41 -6.32 -5.43
C LEU A 49 -15.13 -6.05 -4.09
N THR A 50 -15.38 -7.11 -3.33
CA THR A 50 -16.18 -7.02 -2.09
C THR A 50 -15.49 -6.17 -1.01
N GLY A 51 -14.18 -6.38 -0.79
CA GLY A 51 -13.42 -5.67 0.26
C GLY A 51 -13.46 -4.15 0.12
N PRO A 52 -13.15 -3.56 -1.05
CA PRO A 52 -13.29 -2.11 -1.26
C PRO A 52 -14.69 -1.56 -0.98
N VAL A 53 -15.75 -2.27 -1.41
CA VAL A 53 -17.14 -1.85 -1.17
C VAL A 53 -17.50 -1.92 0.32
N GLU A 54 -17.06 -2.97 1.02
CA GLU A 54 -17.24 -3.08 2.48
C GLU A 54 -16.52 -1.94 3.21
N GLY A 55 -15.27 -1.61 2.82
CA GLY A 55 -14.51 -0.50 3.38
C GLY A 55 -15.13 0.87 3.13
N ALA A 56 -15.85 1.03 2.02
CA ALA A 56 -16.56 2.25 1.63
C ALA A 56 -17.96 2.39 2.29
N THR A 57 -18.38 1.38 3.06
CA THR A 57 -19.72 1.31 3.67
C THR A 57 -19.64 1.48 5.20
N ILE A 58 -20.20 2.56 5.74
CA ILE A 58 -20.23 2.88 7.15
C ILE A 58 -21.68 2.88 7.64
N ASP A 59 -21.96 2.11 8.70
CA ASP A 59 -23.32 1.97 9.27
C ASP A 59 -24.41 1.62 8.24
N GLY A 60 -24.05 0.79 7.24
CA GLY A 60 -24.93 0.34 6.17
C GLY A 60 -25.18 1.37 5.06
N LYS A 61 -24.44 2.48 5.04
CA LYS A 61 -24.50 3.52 4.03
C LYS A 61 -23.22 3.52 3.19
N LEU A 62 -23.36 3.56 1.89
CA LEU A 62 -22.24 3.79 0.97
C LEU A 62 -21.81 5.26 1.07
N VAL A 63 -20.67 5.56 1.69
CA VAL A 63 -20.19 6.94 1.88
C VAL A 63 -19.03 7.30 0.97
N ALA A 64 -18.53 6.33 0.22
CA ALA A 64 -17.47 6.50 -0.75
C ALA A 64 -17.68 5.54 -1.93
N MET A 65 -17.15 5.88 -3.10
CA MET A 65 -17.13 5.01 -4.27
C MET A 65 -15.71 4.51 -4.47
N PRO A 66 -15.45 3.21 -4.34
CA PRO A 66 -14.14 2.66 -4.65
C PRO A 66 -13.68 3.08 -6.05
N TRP A 67 -12.48 3.66 -6.14
CA TRP A 67 -11.95 4.18 -7.40
C TRP A 67 -10.89 3.25 -7.97
N PHE A 68 -9.87 2.95 -7.21
CA PHE A 68 -8.93 1.88 -7.50
C PHE A 68 -8.45 1.24 -6.20
N THR A 69 -8.16 -0.04 -6.25
CA THR A 69 -7.47 -0.71 -5.15
C THR A 69 -5.96 -0.62 -5.37
N ASN A 70 -5.19 -0.94 -4.36
CA ASN A 70 -3.75 -1.03 -4.49
C ASN A 70 -3.24 -2.16 -3.59
N SER A 71 -2.17 -2.77 -4.00
CA SER A 71 -1.47 -3.79 -3.25
C SER A 71 0.02 -3.59 -3.44
N SER A 72 0.79 -3.81 -2.42
CA SER A 72 2.23 -3.84 -2.58
C SER A 72 2.68 -5.13 -3.26
N VAL A 73 3.75 -5.02 -3.98
CA VAL A 73 4.37 -6.08 -4.78
C VAL A 73 5.86 -6.03 -4.55
N LEU A 74 6.52 -7.16 -4.47
CA LEU A 74 7.97 -7.23 -4.58
C LEU A 74 8.34 -7.34 -6.05
N PHE A 75 8.85 -6.27 -6.63
CA PHE A 75 9.42 -6.28 -7.97
C PHE A 75 10.91 -6.59 -7.90
N TYR A 76 11.42 -7.35 -8.87
CA TYR A 76 12.81 -7.80 -8.88
C TYR A 76 13.40 -7.84 -10.28
N ARG A 77 14.72 -7.92 -10.37
CA ARG A 77 15.51 -7.95 -11.61
C ARG A 77 15.59 -9.38 -12.16
N THR A 78 14.79 -9.68 -13.19
CA THR A 78 14.79 -10.99 -13.86
C THR A 78 16.12 -11.29 -14.52
N ASP A 79 16.76 -10.31 -15.15
CA ASP A 79 18.06 -10.45 -15.82
C ASP A 79 19.22 -10.73 -14.85
N VAL A 80 19.09 -10.35 -13.58
CA VAL A 80 20.08 -10.68 -12.54
C VAL A 80 19.91 -12.11 -12.07
N LEU A 81 18.66 -12.55 -11.85
CA LEU A 81 18.35 -13.93 -11.47
C LEU A 81 18.79 -14.90 -12.56
N GLU A 82 18.49 -14.59 -13.83
CA GLU A 82 18.94 -15.39 -15.00
C GLU A 82 20.44 -15.52 -15.07
N GLU A 83 21.20 -14.41 -14.91
CA GLU A 83 22.67 -14.44 -14.92
C GLU A 83 23.26 -15.29 -13.79
N LEU A 84 22.62 -15.28 -12.62
CA LEU A 84 23.03 -16.06 -11.45
C LEU A 84 22.53 -17.50 -11.47
N GLY A 85 21.60 -17.83 -12.38
CA GLY A 85 20.89 -19.12 -12.37
C GLY A 85 20.09 -19.35 -11.05
N ALA A 86 19.56 -18.26 -10.48
CA ALA A 86 18.85 -18.27 -9.21
C ALA A 86 17.33 -18.29 -9.42
N GLU A 87 16.62 -18.91 -8.50
CA GLU A 87 15.17 -18.85 -8.40
C GLU A 87 14.74 -17.69 -7.49
N VAL A 88 13.47 -17.29 -7.58
CA VAL A 88 12.89 -16.24 -6.74
C VAL A 88 12.77 -16.75 -5.30
N PRO A 89 13.44 -16.12 -4.31
CA PRO A 89 13.30 -16.52 -2.92
C PRO A 89 11.93 -16.18 -2.33
N ASP A 90 11.46 -16.97 -1.39
CA ASP A 90 10.22 -16.79 -0.64
C ASP A 90 10.43 -16.25 0.80
N THR A 91 11.68 -16.09 1.22
CA THR A 91 12.05 -15.61 2.55
C THR A 91 12.99 -14.39 2.49
N TRP A 92 12.96 -13.54 3.51
CA TRP A 92 13.89 -12.41 3.61
C TRP A 92 15.35 -12.86 3.67
N ASP A 93 15.66 -13.97 4.36
CA ASP A 93 17.02 -14.52 4.39
C ASP A 93 17.48 -14.95 2.99
N GLY A 94 16.60 -15.62 2.23
CA GLY A 94 16.88 -15.99 0.85
C GLY A 94 17.17 -14.78 -0.05
N TRP A 95 16.42 -13.70 0.09
CA TRP A 95 16.67 -12.45 -0.65
C TRP A 95 17.98 -11.77 -0.24
N MET A 96 18.32 -11.77 1.06
CA MET A 96 19.61 -11.25 1.51
C MET A 96 20.79 -12.06 0.98
N GLU A 97 20.69 -13.39 0.98
CA GLU A 97 21.71 -14.25 0.38
C GLU A 97 21.87 -14.05 -1.13
N LEU A 98 20.74 -13.82 -1.83
CA LEU A 98 20.76 -13.50 -3.26
C LEU A 98 21.37 -12.11 -3.50
N ALA A 99 21.05 -11.13 -2.67
CA ALA A 99 21.60 -9.77 -2.75
C ALA A 99 23.14 -9.76 -2.62
N ASP A 100 23.69 -10.58 -1.71
CA ASP A 100 25.14 -10.74 -1.56
C ASP A 100 25.81 -11.25 -2.85
N LYS A 101 25.14 -12.17 -3.58
CA LYS A 101 25.61 -12.73 -4.84
C LYS A 101 25.40 -11.77 -6.04
N ALA A 102 24.35 -10.95 -5.97
CA ALA A 102 23.96 -10.07 -7.05
C ALA A 102 24.81 -8.79 -7.15
N LYS A 103 25.56 -8.45 -6.10
CA LYS A 103 26.36 -7.24 -6.06
C LYS A 103 27.36 -7.17 -7.22
N GLY A 104 27.24 -6.14 -8.05
CA GLY A 104 28.02 -5.93 -9.26
C GLY A 104 27.49 -6.62 -10.52
N VAL A 105 26.50 -7.52 -10.40
CA VAL A 105 25.87 -8.19 -11.56
C VAL A 105 24.88 -7.22 -12.21
N ASN A 106 25.00 -7.03 -13.53
CA ASN A 106 24.13 -6.16 -14.32
C ASN A 106 23.85 -4.77 -13.71
N GLY A 107 24.86 -4.22 -12.99
CA GLY A 107 24.80 -2.89 -12.40
C GLY A 107 24.19 -2.80 -11.01
N VAL A 108 23.86 -3.92 -10.38
CA VAL A 108 23.32 -3.94 -9.01
C VAL A 108 24.37 -3.44 -8.00
N GLU A 109 24.03 -2.40 -7.28
CA GLU A 109 24.80 -1.81 -6.18
C GLU A 109 24.21 -2.17 -4.83
N TYR A 110 22.88 -2.29 -4.76
CA TYR A 110 22.09 -2.51 -3.57
C TYR A 110 21.18 -3.75 -3.70
N GLY A 111 20.92 -4.44 -2.60
CA GLY A 111 20.03 -5.57 -2.58
C GLY A 111 18.57 -5.15 -2.52
N ALA A 112 18.25 -4.18 -1.66
CA ALA A 112 16.89 -3.81 -1.29
C ALA A 112 16.61 -2.33 -1.52
N ASP A 113 15.38 -2.04 -1.95
CA ASP A 113 14.82 -0.70 -2.02
C ASP A 113 13.35 -0.70 -1.58
N PHE A 114 12.94 0.32 -0.85
CA PHE A 114 11.58 0.50 -0.34
C PHE A 114 11.40 1.89 0.27
N GLN A 115 10.18 2.27 0.63
CA GLN A 115 9.87 3.56 1.22
C GLN A 115 10.11 3.51 2.74
N ALA A 116 11.16 4.18 3.23
CA ALA A 116 11.50 4.22 4.65
C ALA A 116 11.55 5.65 5.25
N ALA A 117 11.15 6.68 4.51
CA ALA A 117 10.92 8.01 5.06
C ALA A 117 9.79 7.98 6.09
N GLN A 118 9.86 8.84 7.10
CA GLN A 118 8.80 8.97 8.10
C GLN A 118 7.49 9.46 7.45
N SER A 119 6.71 8.54 6.94
CA SER A 119 5.48 8.74 6.19
C SER A 119 4.54 7.53 6.32
N GLU A 120 3.34 7.62 5.77
CA GLU A 120 2.39 6.50 5.71
C GLU A 120 2.98 5.30 4.94
N SER A 121 3.80 5.54 3.92
CA SER A 121 4.45 4.47 3.17
C SER A 121 5.38 3.62 4.03
N LEU A 122 6.04 4.22 5.03
CA LEU A 122 6.81 3.46 6.03
C LEU A 122 5.89 2.56 6.86
N VAL A 123 4.71 3.04 7.24
CA VAL A 123 3.73 2.20 7.98
C VAL A 123 3.35 1.00 7.14
N CYS A 124 2.98 1.23 5.87
CA CYS A 124 2.62 0.16 4.93
C CYS A 124 3.74 -0.88 4.78
N ASN A 125 4.98 -0.42 4.61
CA ASN A 125 6.14 -1.32 4.54
C ASN A 125 6.31 -2.10 5.84
N TRP A 126 6.32 -1.42 6.99
CA TRP A 126 6.58 -2.07 8.28
C TRP A 126 5.54 -3.14 8.64
N VAL A 127 4.25 -2.88 8.41
CA VAL A 127 3.21 -3.87 8.73
C VAL A 127 3.35 -5.15 7.92
N GLU A 128 3.88 -5.07 6.71
CA GLU A 128 4.13 -6.23 5.85
C GLU A 128 5.23 -7.13 6.42
N TYR A 129 6.31 -6.54 6.94
CA TYR A 129 7.32 -7.30 7.68
C TYR A 129 6.74 -7.95 8.94
N VAL A 130 5.93 -7.20 9.69
CA VAL A 130 5.25 -7.67 10.91
C VAL A 130 4.33 -8.85 10.59
N TRP A 131 3.42 -8.69 9.65
CA TRP A 131 2.46 -9.73 9.28
C TRP A 131 3.14 -10.95 8.68
N GLY A 132 4.09 -10.74 7.76
CA GLY A 132 4.89 -11.81 7.15
C GLY A 132 5.81 -12.53 8.14
N ASN A 133 5.97 -12.04 9.36
CA ASN A 133 6.68 -12.69 10.46
C ASN A 133 5.75 -13.21 11.57
N GLY A 134 4.44 -13.33 11.28
CA GLY A 134 3.45 -13.87 12.22
C GLY A 134 3.10 -12.93 13.37
N GLY A 135 3.38 -11.61 13.23
CA GLY A 135 2.99 -10.58 14.17
C GLY A 135 1.73 -9.82 13.73
N ASP A 136 1.31 -8.84 14.53
CA ASP A 136 0.21 -7.93 14.20
C ASP A 136 0.33 -6.62 14.98
N ILE A 137 -0.51 -5.62 14.62
CA ILE A 137 -0.60 -4.33 15.33
C ILE A 137 -1.58 -4.45 16.50
N LEU A 138 -2.73 -5.09 16.26
CA LEU A 138 -3.81 -5.32 17.22
C LEU A 138 -4.11 -6.81 17.28
N ASP A 139 -4.45 -7.32 18.46
CA ASP A 139 -4.99 -8.66 18.61
C ASP A 139 -6.45 -8.76 18.15
N GLU A 140 -7.03 -9.94 18.22
CA GLU A 140 -8.45 -10.20 17.86
C GLU A 140 -9.47 -9.40 18.70
N ASN A 141 -9.06 -8.86 19.85
CA ASN A 141 -9.88 -8.04 20.73
C ASN A 141 -9.65 -6.53 20.49
N GLY A 142 -8.77 -6.15 19.53
CA GLY A 142 -8.39 -4.78 19.26
C GLY A 142 -7.38 -4.20 20.26
N THR A 143 -6.69 -5.05 21.02
CA THR A 143 -5.63 -4.64 21.94
C THR A 143 -4.30 -4.49 21.20
N PRO A 144 -3.55 -3.38 21.39
CA PRO A 144 -2.22 -3.25 20.80
C PRO A 144 -1.26 -4.36 21.22
N VAL A 145 -0.53 -4.94 20.23
CA VAL A 145 0.45 -6.02 20.43
C VAL A 145 1.75 -5.75 19.67
N VAL A 146 2.05 -4.48 19.44
CA VAL A 146 3.17 -4.04 18.56
C VAL A 146 4.56 -4.37 19.08
N ASN A 147 4.73 -4.66 20.37
CA ASN A 147 6.02 -5.00 20.97
C ASN A 147 6.23 -6.51 21.19
N SER A 148 5.45 -7.36 20.50
CA SER A 148 5.63 -8.81 20.52
C SER A 148 7.02 -9.23 20.00
N GLU A 149 7.48 -10.43 20.37
CA GLU A 149 8.76 -10.97 19.90
C GLU A 149 8.80 -11.04 18.36
N ASN A 150 7.70 -11.44 17.71
CA ASN A 150 7.59 -11.51 16.26
C ASN A 150 7.73 -10.12 15.60
N ASN A 151 7.15 -9.08 16.21
CA ASN A 151 7.24 -7.72 15.69
C ASN A 151 8.65 -7.12 15.87
N VAL A 152 9.31 -7.44 16.99
CA VAL A 152 10.71 -7.07 17.21
C VAL A 152 11.60 -7.71 16.15
N GLU A 153 11.49 -9.03 15.94
CA GLU A 153 12.25 -9.78 14.92
C GLU A 153 11.98 -9.21 13.50
N ALA A 154 10.73 -8.94 13.16
CA ALA A 154 10.37 -8.34 11.88
C ALA A 154 11.02 -6.96 11.67
N THR A 155 11.00 -6.11 12.69
CA THR A 155 11.61 -4.78 12.63
C THR A 155 13.14 -4.87 12.55
N GLU A 156 13.76 -5.85 13.21
CA GLU A 156 15.21 -6.12 13.10
C GLU A 156 15.59 -6.59 11.69
N ILE A 157 14.75 -7.39 11.01
CA ILE A 157 14.95 -7.77 9.60
C ILE A 157 14.92 -6.52 8.72
N MET A 158 13.89 -5.67 8.86
CA MET A 158 13.80 -4.43 8.10
C MET A 158 15.01 -3.52 8.35
N LYS A 159 15.44 -3.36 9.62
CA LYS A 159 16.64 -2.61 9.97
C LYS A 159 17.91 -3.20 9.34
N LYS A 160 18.05 -4.52 9.32
CA LYS A 160 19.19 -5.20 8.67
C LYS A 160 19.24 -4.89 7.17
N LEU A 161 18.08 -4.81 6.50
CA LEU A 161 18.01 -4.40 5.10
C LEU A 161 18.43 -2.94 4.92
N VAL A 162 17.96 -2.04 5.79
CA VAL A 162 18.39 -0.62 5.82
C VAL A 162 19.89 -0.50 5.96
N ASP A 163 20.47 -1.17 6.94
CA ASP A 163 21.88 -1.00 7.33
C ASP A 163 22.86 -1.62 6.33
N ASN A 164 22.48 -2.71 5.64
CA ASN A 164 23.46 -3.52 4.90
C ASN A 164 23.15 -3.67 3.41
N TYR A 165 21.90 -3.51 2.98
CA TYR A 165 21.46 -3.86 1.64
C TYR A 165 20.85 -2.71 0.84
N SER A 166 20.54 -1.59 1.50
CA SER A 166 19.84 -0.47 0.89
C SER A 166 20.76 0.73 0.60
N PRO A 167 20.34 1.69 -0.24
CA PRO A 167 21.02 2.97 -0.39
C PRO A 167 21.14 3.69 0.96
N SER A 168 22.25 4.39 1.18
CA SER A 168 22.51 5.09 2.46
C SER A 168 21.49 6.17 2.82
N GLY A 169 20.68 6.64 1.86
CA GLY A 169 19.60 7.61 2.04
C GLY A 169 18.23 6.99 2.25
N ILE A 170 18.11 5.67 2.31
CA ILE A 170 16.83 4.94 2.27
C ILE A 170 15.80 5.46 3.29
N THR A 171 16.24 5.88 4.49
CA THR A 171 15.37 6.41 5.54
C THR A 171 14.77 7.79 5.22
N THR A 172 15.11 8.37 4.08
CA THR A 172 14.51 9.60 3.55
C THR A 172 13.73 9.37 2.25
N TYR A 173 13.66 8.12 1.76
CA TYR A 173 13.04 7.80 0.49
C TYR A 173 11.53 7.62 0.63
N THR A 174 10.82 8.28 -0.26
CA THR A 174 9.42 8.01 -0.60
C THR A 174 9.37 7.16 -1.87
N GLU A 175 8.20 6.98 -2.48
CA GLU A 175 8.05 6.24 -3.74
C GLU A 175 8.93 6.82 -4.86
N THR A 176 9.00 8.14 -4.97
CA THR A 176 9.75 8.82 -6.04
C THR A 176 11.24 8.48 -6.03
N GLU A 177 11.89 8.52 -4.87
CA GLU A 177 13.32 8.22 -4.74
C GLU A 177 13.59 6.73 -4.93
N SER A 178 12.78 5.85 -4.32
CA SER A 178 12.91 4.40 -4.46
C SER A 178 12.76 3.95 -5.90
N GLU A 179 11.67 4.36 -6.57
CA GLU A 179 11.44 4.05 -7.98
C GLU A 179 12.62 4.50 -8.86
N GLN A 180 13.15 5.70 -8.62
CA GLN A 180 14.27 6.21 -9.41
C GLN A 180 15.51 5.34 -9.28
N VAL A 181 15.86 4.89 -8.08
CA VAL A 181 17.04 4.04 -7.85
C VAL A 181 16.87 2.67 -8.53
N PHE A 182 15.69 2.07 -8.44
CA PHE A 182 15.40 0.80 -9.11
C PHE A 182 15.38 0.95 -10.63
N LYS A 183 14.74 1.99 -11.17
CA LYS A 183 14.71 2.31 -12.61
C LYS A 183 16.11 2.58 -13.20
N GLU A 184 17.04 3.04 -12.38
CA GLU A 184 18.46 3.14 -12.75
C GLU A 184 19.19 1.79 -12.80
N GLY A 185 18.53 0.69 -12.41
CA GLY A 185 19.09 -0.66 -12.41
C GLY A 185 20.05 -0.94 -11.26
N LYS A 186 20.00 -0.13 -10.19
CA LYS A 186 20.96 -0.21 -9.09
C LYS A 186 20.53 -1.18 -7.98
N CYS A 187 19.24 -1.53 -7.87
CA CYS A 187 18.74 -2.45 -6.87
C CYS A 187 18.38 -3.81 -7.47
N LEU A 188 18.52 -4.88 -6.67
CA LEU A 188 18.08 -6.22 -7.02
C LEU A 188 16.56 -6.31 -6.96
N PHE A 189 15.96 -5.78 -5.88
CA PHE A 189 14.51 -5.74 -5.70
C PHE A 189 14.04 -4.42 -5.10
N ILE A 190 12.79 -4.11 -5.36
CA ILE A 190 12.05 -3.01 -4.75
C ILE A 190 10.69 -3.50 -4.27
N ARG A 191 10.33 -3.15 -3.03
CA ARG A 191 8.94 -3.19 -2.61
C ARG A 191 8.27 -1.92 -3.05
N ASP A 192 7.22 -2.03 -3.86
CA ASP A 192 6.46 -0.87 -4.29
C ASP A 192 4.98 -1.23 -4.52
N TRP A 193 4.19 -0.22 -4.81
CA TRP A 193 2.80 -0.38 -5.19
C TRP A 193 2.68 -0.93 -6.62
N SER A 194 1.62 -1.67 -6.88
CA SER A 194 1.37 -2.30 -8.19
C SER A 194 1.44 -1.34 -9.39
N GLY A 195 1.10 -0.07 -9.20
CA GLY A 195 1.21 0.98 -10.21
C GLY A 195 2.64 1.26 -10.70
N PHE A 196 3.66 0.88 -9.93
CA PHE A 196 5.06 0.98 -10.35
C PHE A 196 5.34 0.22 -11.65
N TRP A 197 4.60 -0.84 -11.94
CA TRP A 197 4.81 -1.59 -13.19
C TRP A 197 4.86 -0.67 -14.41
N SER A 198 3.93 0.26 -14.54
CA SER A 198 3.89 1.20 -15.67
C SER A 198 5.16 2.07 -15.71
N SER A 199 5.49 2.76 -14.62
CA SER A 199 6.65 3.64 -14.56
C SER A 199 7.98 2.88 -14.70
N GLY A 200 8.02 1.64 -14.23
CA GLY A 200 9.19 0.75 -14.35
C GLY A 200 9.48 0.32 -15.81
N GLN A 201 8.44 0.31 -16.68
CA GLN A 201 8.56 -0.03 -18.10
C GLN A 201 8.78 1.20 -18.99
N ASP A 202 8.85 2.41 -18.46
CA ASP A 202 9.06 3.63 -19.22
C ASP A 202 10.35 3.60 -20.05
N GLU A 203 10.38 4.32 -21.20
CA GLU A 203 11.52 4.40 -22.12
C GLU A 203 12.83 4.86 -21.43
N GLY A 204 12.73 5.66 -20.37
CA GLY A 204 13.88 6.12 -19.57
C GLY A 204 14.40 5.13 -18.54
N SER A 205 13.69 4.03 -18.30
CA SER A 205 14.06 3.00 -17.32
C SER A 205 15.12 2.05 -17.89
N LYS A 206 16.17 1.78 -17.13
CA LYS A 206 17.21 0.79 -17.52
C LYS A 206 16.77 -0.65 -17.26
N VAL A 207 15.64 -0.82 -16.60
CA VAL A 207 15.08 -2.14 -16.23
C VAL A 207 13.85 -2.52 -17.07
N THR A 208 13.53 -1.75 -18.10
CA THR A 208 12.44 -2.06 -19.05
C THR A 208 12.61 -3.48 -19.61
N GLY A 209 11.57 -4.29 -19.52
CA GLY A 209 11.57 -5.71 -19.93
C GLY A 209 12.37 -6.66 -19.03
N LYS A 210 12.83 -6.19 -17.86
CA LYS A 210 13.68 -6.95 -16.92
C LYS A 210 13.08 -6.98 -15.50
N ILE A 211 11.81 -6.70 -15.38
CA ILE A 211 11.11 -6.65 -14.09
C ILE A 211 10.25 -7.89 -13.96
N GLY A 212 10.41 -8.62 -12.86
CA GLY A 212 9.50 -9.65 -12.40
C GLY A 212 8.72 -9.14 -11.18
N ALA A 213 7.61 -9.79 -10.87
CA ALA A 213 6.76 -9.48 -9.72
C ALA A 213 6.50 -10.75 -8.91
N THR A 214 6.43 -10.63 -7.59
CA THR A 214 6.14 -11.74 -6.68
C THR A 214 5.49 -11.24 -5.39
N THR A 215 5.00 -12.16 -4.57
CA THR A 215 4.54 -11.88 -3.20
C THR A 215 5.69 -11.41 -2.33
N LEU A 216 5.37 -10.75 -1.21
CA LEU A 216 6.38 -10.33 -0.24
C LEU A 216 6.95 -11.56 0.48
N PRO A 217 8.25 -11.54 0.84
CA PRO A 217 8.88 -12.63 1.55
C PRO A 217 8.37 -12.81 2.97
N VAL A 218 8.48 -14.02 3.50
CA VAL A 218 8.17 -14.30 4.90
C VAL A 218 9.42 -14.19 5.78
N GLY A 219 9.20 -13.85 7.04
CA GLY A 219 10.23 -13.90 8.09
C GLY A 219 10.36 -15.27 8.73
N PRO A 220 11.36 -15.48 9.61
CA PRO A 220 11.63 -16.77 10.25
C PRO A 220 10.47 -17.30 11.11
N SER A 221 9.68 -16.41 11.70
CA SER A 221 8.54 -16.76 12.55
C SER A 221 7.19 -16.71 11.81
N GLY A 222 7.21 -16.42 10.49
CA GLY A 222 6.02 -16.36 9.64
C GLY A 222 5.81 -17.61 8.80
N GLU A 223 4.56 -17.86 8.43
CA GLU A 223 4.16 -18.98 7.57
C GLU A 223 3.56 -18.50 6.24
N GLU A 224 3.01 -17.29 6.20
CA GLU A 224 2.28 -16.74 5.05
C GLU A 224 2.77 -15.34 4.70
N SER A 225 2.86 -15.07 3.40
CA SER A 225 3.09 -13.73 2.87
C SER A 225 1.88 -12.83 3.09
N HIS A 226 2.12 -11.58 3.42
CA HIS A 226 1.05 -10.58 3.50
C HIS A 226 1.48 -9.29 2.82
N THR A 227 0.56 -8.71 2.01
CA THR A 227 0.72 -7.40 1.41
C THR A 227 -0.23 -6.40 2.06
N CYS A 228 0.19 -5.16 2.17
CA CYS A 228 -0.65 -4.06 2.62
C CYS A 228 -1.63 -3.68 1.50
N LEU A 229 -2.93 -3.77 1.80
CA LEU A 229 -3.95 -3.24 0.90
C LEU A 229 -4.06 -1.73 1.07
N GLY A 230 -4.11 -1.06 -0.06
CA GLY A 230 -4.33 0.36 -0.19
C GLY A 230 -5.44 0.64 -1.19
N GLY A 231 -5.49 1.86 -1.66
CA GLY A 231 -6.44 2.31 -2.64
C GLY A 231 -6.94 3.70 -2.32
N LEU A 232 -7.64 4.28 -3.29
CA LEU A 232 -8.33 5.55 -3.13
C LEU A 232 -9.79 5.37 -3.47
N ASP A 233 -10.64 6.04 -2.68
CA ASP A 233 -12.06 6.14 -2.91
C ASP A 233 -12.43 7.58 -3.29
N LEU A 234 -13.40 7.73 -4.19
CA LEU A 234 -14.00 9.03 -4.50
C LEU A 234 -15.13 9.31 -3.52
N VAL A 235 -15.10 10.47 -2.88
CA VAL A 235 -16.10 10.90 -1.92
C VAL A 235 -16.71 12.24 -2.31
N ILE A 236 -17.96 12.47 -1.91
CA ILE A 236 -18.66 13.74 -2.10
C ILE A 236 -18.69 14.48 -0.77
N ASN A 237 -18.31 15.76 -0.79
CA ASN A 237 -18.42 16.65 0.36
C ASN A 237 -19.90 16.83 0.76
N ASN A 238 -20.25 16.44 1.96
CA ASN A 238 -21.64 16.52 2.43
C ASN A 238 -22.13 17.96 2.64
N ASN A 239 -21.25 18.95 2.68
CA ASN A 239 -21.62 20.37 2.86
C ASN A 239 -22.14 21.04 1.59
N VAL A 240 -21.92 20.47 0.40
CA VAL A 240 -22.42 21.03 -0.87
C VAL A 240 -23.93 20.80 -1.03
N ASP A 241 -24.58 21.60 -1.86
CA ASP A 241 -26.03 21.47 -2.11
C ASP A 241 -26.36 20.22 -2.97
N ASP A 242 -27.66 19.91 -3.04
CA ASP A 242 -28.14 18.70 -3.71
C ASP A 242 -27.80 18.67 -5.21
N ALA A 243 -27.81 19.81 -5.89
CA ALA A 243 -27.47 19.89 -7.33
C ALA A 243 -25.99 19.58 -7.57
N HIS A 244 -25.11 20.02 -6.66
CA HIS A 244 -23.69 19.66 -6.69
C HIS A 244 -23.48 18.17 -6.35
N LYS A 245 -24.23 17.62 -5.38
CA LYS A 245 -24.15 16.17 -5.06
C LYS A 245 -24.58 15.31 -6.25
N GLU A 246 -25.66 15.66 -6.95
CA GLU A 246 -26.12 14.93 -8.14
C GLU A 246 -25.06 14.96 -9.26
N ALA A 247 -24.50 16.14 -9.58
CA ALA A 247 -23.45 16.27 -10.58
C ALA A 247 -22.16 15.53 -10.19
N ALA A 248 -21.79 15.55 -8.91
CA ALA A 248 -20.66 14.81 -8.37
C ALA A 248 -20.89 13.30 -8.46
N ALA A 249 -22.11 12.82 -8.19
CA ALA A 249 -22.47 11.41 -8.30
C ALA A 249 -22.40 10.92 -9.76
N ASP A 250 -22.80 11.73 -10.74
CA ASP A 250 -22.64 11.42 -12.17
C ASP A 250 -21.15 11.26 -12.53
N PHE A 251 -20.28 12.17 -12.06
CA PHE A 251 -18.84 12.07 -12.27
C PHE A 251 -18.24 10.82 -11.63
N ILE A 252 -18.57 10.54 -10.38
CA ILE A 252 -18.09 9.36 -9.66
C ILE A 252 -18.56 8.09 -10.34
N SER A 253 -19.81 8.03 -10.81
CA SER A 253 -20.37 6.89 -11.54
C SER A 253 -19.62 6.63 -12.85
N TYR A 254 -19.26 7.69 -13.57
CA TYR A 254 -18.42 7.59 -14.76
C TYR A 254 -17.03 7.01 -14.44
N MET A 255 -16.38 7.51 -13.39
CA MET A 255 -15.05 7.03 -12.94
C MET A 255 -15.08 5.57 -12.47
N ALA A 256 -16.21 5.11 -11.94
CA ALA A 256 -16.42 3.76 -11.45
C ALA A 256 -16.86 2.76 -12.55
N SER A 257 -17.15 3.24 -13.77
CA SER A 257 -17.57 2.37 -14.87
C SER A 257 -16.45 1.45 -15.34
N ALA A 258 -16.81 0.24 -15.81
CA ALA A 258 -15.83 -0.75 -16.28
C ALA A 258 -14.93 -0.22 -17.41
N ASP A 259 -15.49 0.56 -18.33
CA ASP A 259 -14.74 1.13 -19.46
C ASP A 259 -13.69 2.13 -18.97
N THR A 260 -14.07 3.04 -18.06
CA THR A 260 -13.14 4.02 -17.49
C THR A 260 -12.07 3.33 -16.62
N GLN A 261 -12.46 2.34 -15.84
CA GLN A 261 -11.54 1.53 -15.03
C GLN A 261 -10.50 0.82 -15.90
N LYS A 262 -10.93 0.24 -17.03
CA LYS A 262 -10.02 -0.37 -18.02
C LYS A 262 -9.03 0.64 -18.58
N GLU A 263 -9.51 1.81 -19.04
CA GLU A 263 -8.64 2.86 -19.58
C GLU A 263 -7.62 3.35 -18.54
N MET A 264 -8.06 3.58 -17.31
CA MET A 264 -7.18 3.99 -16.22
C MET A 264 -6.11 2.94 -15.92
N THR A 265 -6.48 1.67 -15.86
CA THR A 265 -5.55 0.57 -15.64
C THR A 265 -4.50 0.47 -16.74
N LEU A 266 -4.89 0.63 -18.02
CA LEU A 266 -3.95 0.64 -19.14
C LEU A 266 -2.95 1.81 -19.08
N ILE A 267 -3.35 2.96 -18.53
CA ILE A 267 -2.50 4.15 -18.43
C ILE A 267 -1.56 4.08 -17.24
N SER A 268 -2.04 3.61 -16.08
CA SER A 268 -1.35 3.77 -14.80
C SER A 268 -0.94 2.45 -14.14
N SER A 269 -1.36 1.30 -14.67
CA SER A 269 -1.25 -0.02 -14.02
C SER A 269 -1.84 -0.08 -12.61
N GLN A 270 -2.72 0.86 -12.25
CA GLN A 270 -3.45 0.79 -10.99
C GLN A 270 -4.50 -0.32 -11.06
N PRO A 271 -4.56 -1.22 -10.07
CA PRO A 271 -5.54 -2.29 -10.06
C PRO A 271 -6.97 -1.74 -9.97
N PRO A 272 -7.84 -2.13 -10.91
CA PRO A 272 -9.23 -1.69 -10.90
C PRO A 272 -10.00 -2.30 -9.72
N VAL A 273 -11.08 -1.66 -9.32
CA VAL A 273 -12.02 -2.25 -8.36
C VAL A 273 -13.09 -3.10 -9.06
N VAL A 274 -13.26 -2.97 -10.37
CA VAL A 274 -14.24 -3.71 -11.16
C VAL A 274 -13.68 -5.07 -11.60
N LYS A 275 -14.33 -6.15 -11.16
CA LYS A 275 -13.87 -7.55 -11.38
C LYS A 275 -13.63 -7.90 -12.83
N SER A 276 -14.53 -7.49 -13.73
CA SER A 276 -14.44 -7.87 -15.16
C SER A 276 -13.21 -7.31 -15.87
N VAL A 277 -12.59 -6.26 -15.35
CA VAL A 277 -11.40 -5.65 -15.94
C VAL A 277 -10.17 -6.55 -15.76
N TYR A 278 -10.10 -7.36 -14.71
CA TYR A 278 -9.01 -8.33 -14.51
C TYR A 278 -8.97 -9.46 -15.53
N GLU A 279 -10.10 -9.72 -16.19
CA GLU A 279 -10.23 -10.77 -17.21
C GLU A 279 -10.08 -10.22 -18.64
N ASP A 280 -9.90 -8.91 -18.79
CA ASP A 280 -9.82 -8.25 -20.10
C ASP A 280 -8.50 -8.56 -20.80
N ALA A 281 -8.59 -8.98 -22.07
CA ALA A 281 -7.43 -9.43 -22.83
C ALA A 281 -6.38 -8.31 -23.07
N ASP A 282 -6.81 -7.06 -23.27
CA ASP A 282 -5.91 -5.93 -23.48
C ASP A 282 -5.14 -5.62 -22.19
N ILE A 283 -5.79 -5.77 -21.02
CA ILE A 283 -5.15 -5.62 -19.71
C ILE A 283 -4.09 -6.69 -19.50
N LEU A 284 -4.42 -7.96 -19.74
CA LEU A 284 -3.49 -9.08 -19.56
C LEU A 284 -2.31 -9.02 -20.54
N GLU A 285 -2.50 -8.46 -21.74
CA GLU A 285 -1.42 -8.23 -22.68
C GLU A 285 -0.49 -7.08 -22.24
N ALA A 286 -1.07 -5.96 -21.75
CA ALA A 286 -0.31 -4.78 -21.35
C ALA A 286 0.39 -4.97 -20.00
N ILE A 287 -0.22 -5.72 -19.09
CA ILE A 287 0.23 -5.90 -17.71
C ILE A 287 0.27 -7.41 -17.38
N PRO A 288 1.26 -8.16 -17.92
CA PRO A 288 1.30 -9.62 -17.81
C PRO A 288 1.27 -10.15 -16.37
N PHE A 289 1.82 -9.41 -15.40
CA PHE A 289 1.82 -9.84 -14.00
C PHE A 289 0.41 -9.88 -13.38
N TYR A 290 -0.60 -9.29 -14.02
CA TYR A 290 -1.99 -9.38 -13.55
C TYR A 290 -2.55 -10.81 -13.62
N SER A 291 -1.94 -11.69 -14.41
CA SER A 291 -2.27 -13.13 -14.35
C SER A 291 -1.98 -13.73 -12.97
N ASP A 292 -0.93 -13.24 -12.30
CA ASP A 292 -0.47 -13.71 -10.98
C ASP A 292 -0.93 -12.75 -9.84
N PHE A 293 -1.45 -11.57 -10.21
CA PHE A 293 -1.83 -10.53 -9.27
C PHE A 293 -2.97 -10.96 -8.33
N ALA A 294 -3.83 -11.87 -8.79
CA ALA A 294 -4.88 -12.44 -7.95
C ALA A 294 -4.30 -13.16 -6.72
N ASP A 295 -3.17 -13.85 -6.87
CA ASP A 295 -2.48 -14.52 -5.77
C ASP A 295 -1.81 -13.50 -4.84
N ILE A 296 -1.24 -12.42 -5.39
CA ILE A 296 -0.65 -11.34 -4.58
C ILE A 296 -1.73 -10.64 -3.76
N ILE A 297 -2.84 -10.23 -4.39
CA ILE A 297 -3.92 -9.52 -3.70
C ILE A 297 -4.65 -10.41 -2.67
N ALA A 298 -4.66 -11.72 -2.88
CA ALA A 298 -5.23 -12.68 -1.94
C ALA A 298 -4.45 -12.74 -0.60
N THR A 299 -3.17 -12.33 -0.58
CA THR A 299 -2.38 -12.19 0.65
C THR A 299 -2.64 -10.87 1.38
N GLY A 300 -3.54 -10.04 0.85
CA GLY A 300 -3.77 -8.68 1.31
C GLY A 300 -4.38 -8.58 2.70
N LYS A 301 -3.80 -7.70 3.54
CA LYS A 301 -4.37 -7.28 4.82
C LYS A 301 -4.57 -5.78 4.85
N SER A 302 -5.68 -5.36 5.45
CA SER A 302 -5.96 -3.94 5.69
C SER A 302 -5.25 -3.46 6.95
N ARG A 303 -4.74 -2.24 6.91
CA ARG A 303 -4.28 -1.52 8.11
C ARG A 303 -5.42 -1.39 9.12
N PRO A 304 -5.14 -1.13 10.42
CA PRO A 304 -6.18 -1.02 11.44
C PRO A 304 -7.28 -0.02 11.06
N GLN A 305 -8.52 -0.49 11.01
CA GLN A 305 -9.68 0.37 10.72
C GLN A 305 -10.20 0.98 12.03
N THR A 306 -9.84 2.22 12.28
CA THR A 306 -10.21 2.96 13.49
C THR A 306 -10.39 4.45 13.18
N PRO A 307 -11.38 5.13 13.81
CA PRO A 307 -11.51 6.59 13.68
C PRO A 307 -10.30 7.38 14.20
N LYS A 308 -9.34 6.71 14.84
CA LYS A 308 -8.09 7.31 15.35
C LYS A 308 -6.87 6.94 14.47
N TYR A 309 -7.09 6.39 13.26
CA TYR A 309 -6.02 5.85 12.43
C TYR A 309 -4.88 6.84 12.18
N ALA A 310 -5.18 8.11 11.90
CA ALA A 310 -4.15 9.13 11.70
C ALA A 310 -3.15 9.24 12.87
N LYS A 311 -3.64 9.06 14.12
CA LYS A 311 -2.77 9.08 15.31
C LYS A 311 -2.01 7.77 15.49
N VAL A 312 -2.61 6.64 15.15
CA VAL A 312 -1.95 5.33 15.15
C VAL A 312 -0.81 5.34 14.13
N SER A 313 -1.08 5.78 12.91
CA SER A 313 -0.08 5.91 11.86
C SER A 313 1.08 6.83 12.27
N ASP A 314 0.79 8.03 12.80
CA ASP A 314 1.82 8.96 13.27
C ASP A 314 2.72 8.35 14.36
N ALA A 315 2.15 7.60 15.30
CA ALA A 315 2.91 6.91 16.33
C ALA A 315 3.83 5.84 15.73
N ILE A 316 3.32 5.02 14.79
CA ILE A 316 4.11 4.00 14.10
C ILE A 316 5.23 4.66 13.31
N GLN A 317 4.93 5.67 12.50
CA GLN A 317 5.92 6.40 11.69
C GLN A 317 7.11 6.87 12.53
N ARG A 318 6.83 7.55 13.64
CA ARG A 318 7.89 8.10 14.51
C ARG A 318 8.74 7.00 15.14
N ASN A 319 8.12 6.04 15.79
CA ASN A 319 8.84 5.04 16.57
C ASN A 319 9.61 4.06 15.66
N VAL A 320 8.98 3.60 14.56
CA VAL A 320 9.66 2.72 13.61
C VAL A 320 10.80 3.45 12.91
N HIS A 321 10.60 4.70 12.47
CA HIS A 321 11.68 5.47 11.86
C HIS A 321 12.87 5.67 12.79
N GLN A 322 12.66 5.94 14.09
CA GLN A 322 13.74 6.03 15.09
C GLN A 322 14.50 4.71 15.23
N ALA A 323 13.80 3.58 15.16
CA ALA A 323 14.45 2.27 15.15
C ALA A 323 15.31 2.07 13.90
N LEU A 324 14.79 2.39 12.71
CA LEU A 324 15.49 2.20 11.45
C LEU A 324 16.71 3.13 11.31
N THR A 325 16.63 4.35 11.80
CA THR A 325 17.77 5.30 11.81
C THR A 325 18.81 4.99 12.89
N GLY A 326 18.50 4.10 13.84
CA GLY A 326 19.37 3.78 14.97
C GLY A 326 19.38 4.84 16.05
N GLU A 327 18.41 5.76 16.06
CA GLU A 327 18.21 6.73 17.15
C GLU A 327 17.70 6.04 18.41
N MET A 328 16.99 4.92 18.26
CA MET A 328 16.49 4.08 19.35
C MET A 328 16.71 2.60 19.00
N GLU A 329 16.97 1.77 20.00
CA GLU A 329 16.98 0.31 19.81
C GLU A 329 15.59 -0.19 19.41
N VAL A 330 15.51 -1.20 18.54
CA VAL A 330 14.23 -1.71 18.00
C VAL A 330 13.24 -2.04 19.12
N LYS A 331 13.72 -2.79 20.15
CA LYS A 331 12.85 -3.17 21.27
C LYS A 331 12.30 -1.96 22.04
N ASP A 332 13.14 -0.97 22.31
CA ASP A 332 12.74 0.23 23.07
C ASP A 332 11.75 1.09 22.26
N ALA A 333 11.94 1.18 20.94
CA ALA A 333 11.04 1.87 20.04
C ALA A 333 9.65 1.21 20.03
N LEU A 334 9.60 -0.12 19.93
CA LEU A 334 8.32 -0.84 19.92
C LEU A 334 7.64 -0.86 21.31
N ASP A 335 8.40 -0.86 22.41
CA ASP A 335 7.84 -0.69 23.77
C ASP A 335 7.24 0.71 23.95
N THR A 336 7.86 1.74 23.38
CA THR A 336 7.32 3.10 23.37
C THR A 336 6.05 3.17 22.54
N LEU A 337 6.06 2.62 21.34
CA LEU A 337 4.91 2.54 20.47
C LEU A 337 3.74 1.81 21.15
N GLN A 338 4.01 0.69 21.83
CA GLN A 338 2.99 -0.08 22.57
C GLN A 338 2.26 0.82 23.58
N GLY A 339 3.03 1.56 24.40
CA GLY A 339 2.45 2.48 25.37
C GLY A 339 1.61 3.61 24.76
N GLU A 340 2.05 4.17 23.62
CA GLU A 340 1.31 5.20 22.90
C GLU A 340 -0.01 4.66 22.33
N LEU A 341 -0.01 3.46 21.73
CA LEU A 341 -1.23 2.84 21.19
C LEU A 341 -2.21 2.44 22.30
N GLU A 342 -1.73 1.97 23.46
CA GLU A 342 -2.57 1.69 24.64
C GLU A 342 -3.24 2.97 25.16
N GLU A 343 -2.59 4.12 25.11
CA GLU A 343 -3.23 5.40 25.47
C GLU A 343 -4.26 5.85 24.43
N LEU A 344 -4.02 5.60 23.16
CA LEU A 344 -5.00 5.86 22.09
C LEU A 344 -6.23 4.96 22.17
N ALA A 345 -6.09 3.74 22.67
CA ALA A 345 -7.18 2.79 22.82
C ALA A 345 -8.17 3.13 23.96
N LYS A 346 -7.77 4.00 24.89
CA LYS A 346 -8.64 4.51 25.98
C LYS A 346 -9.60 5.58 25.46
#